data_f759e1c66f0645b5559a06e01a56415b
#
_entry.id   f759e1c66f0645b5559a06e01a56415b
#
_cell.length_a   1.000
_cell.length_b   1.000
_cell.length_c   1.000
_cell.angle_alpha   90.00
_cell.angle_beta   90.00
_cell.angle_gamma   90.00
#
_symmetry.space_group_name_H-M   'P 1'
#
loop_
_entity.id
_entity.type
_entity.pdbx_description
1 polymer ?
#
loop_
_entity_poly.entity_id
_entity_poly.type
_entity_poly.pdbx_seq_one_letter_code
_entity_poly.pdbx_strand_id
1 'polypeptide(L)'
;PSVKAAEDQSGLWAVAPFPRMAENAASVNASSIGGAGWYVLQNVGDTDTAKDFLKNTFASSVDLMNQLAEDINLVSTMNAAAEAENYKSGVEFYGGQAVFGDLATWQNDVPSVNYGEDTYQIEAKMTEAVAKIKAGEDMQAVLDDYQKQIEAEVQ
;
A
#
# COMPACT_ATOMS: atom_id res chain seq x y z
N PRO A 1 -9.67 -3.29 -6.67
CA PRO A 1 -10.98 -3.99 -6.61
C PRO A 1 -12.18 -3.07 -6.73
N SER A 2 -12.21 -1.94 -5.98
CA SER A 2 -13.41 -1.09 -5.90
C SER A 2 -13.86 -0.50 -7.24
N VAL A 3 -12.94 -0.07 -8.10
CA VAL A 3 -13.29 0.48 -9.43
C VAL A 3 -13.83 -0.58 -10.37
N LYS A 4 -13.40 -1.84 -10.24
CA LYS A 4 -13.92 -2.95 -11.06
C LYS A 4 -15.38 -3.30 -10.78
N ALA A 5 -15.98 -2.77 -9.71
CA ALA A 5 -17.41 -2.92 -9.44
C ALA A 5 -18.30 -2.16 -10.44
N ALA A 6 -17.75 -1.16 -11.15
CA ALA A 6 -18.41 -0.46 -12.23
C ALA A 6 -18.08 -1.16 -13.56
N GLU A 7 -18.73 -2.28 -13.84
CA GLU A 7 -18.46 -3.13 -15.01
C GLU A 7 -18.63 -2.41 -16.34
N ASP A 8 -19.56 -1.46 -16.40
CA ASP A 8 -19.84 -0.59 -17.56
C ASP A 8 -18.68 0.36 -17.90
N GLN A 9 -17.71 0.50 -17.00
CA GLN A 9 -16.53 1.33 -17.19
C GLN A 9 -15.29 0.51 -17.62
N SER A 10 -15.45 -0.76 -17.97
CA SER A 10 -14.35 -1.59 -18.46
C SER A 10 -13.67 -0.94 -19.67
N GLY A 11 -12.35 -0.89 -19.64
CA GLY A 11 -11.53 -0.25 -20.67
C GLY A 11 -11.38 1.28 -20.58
N LEU A 12 -12.10 1.92 -19.65
CA LEU A 12 -12.05 3.39 -19.48
C LEU A 12 -11.07 3.84 -18.39
N TRP A 13 -10.45 2.91 -17.69
CA TRP A 13 -9.53 3.19 -16.59
C TRP A 13 -8.08 2.89 -16.98
N ALA A 14 -7.17 3.62 -16.39
CA ALA A 14 -5.74 3.33 -16.42
C ALA A 14 -5.13 3.61 -15.06
N VAL A 15 -4.02 2.96 -14.75
CA VAL A 15 -3.22 3.20 -13.54
C VAL A 15 -1.97 3.96 -13.96
N ALA A 16 -1.65 5.02 -13.25
CA ALA A 16 -0.46 5.84 -13.49
C ALA A 16 0.43 5.88 -12.24
N PRO A 17 1.73 6.14 -12.39
CA PRO A 17 2.61 6.37 -11.25
C PRO A 17 2.08 7.49 -10.35
N PHE A 18 2.39 7.42 -9.06
CA PHE A 18 2.00 8.47 -8.12
C PHE A 18 2.63 9.81 -8.53
N PRO A 19 1.87 10.92 -8.52
CA PRO A 19 2.39 12.21 -8.92
C PRO A 19 3.48 12.70 -7.97
N ARG A 20 4.57 13.21 -8.54
CA ARG A 20 5.68 13.78 -7.80
C ARG A 20 5.43 15.26 -7.53
N MET A 21 5.81 15.74 -6.35
CA MET A 21 5.83 17.17 -6.05
C MET A 21 7.02 17.84 -6.78
N ALA A 22 6.72 18.75 -7.71
CA ALA A 22 7.73 19.36 -8.56
C ALA A 22 8.78 20.17 -7.78
N GLU A 23 8.38 20.78 -6.67
CA GLU A 23 9.24 21.64 -5.84
C GLU A 23 10.04 20.87 -4.78
N ASN A 24 9.85 19.54 -4.67
CA ASN A 24 10.58 18.71 -3.73
C ASN A 24 11.46 17.70 -4.45
N ALA A 25 12.76 17.92 -4.44
CA ALA A 25 13.72 17.04 -5.10
C ALA A 25 13.74 15.58 -4.54
N ALA A 26 13.33 15.40 -3.29
CA ALA A 26 13.23 14.08 -2.67
C ALA A 26 11.92 13.34 -3.01
N SER A 27 10.97 14.01 -3.65
CA SER A 27 9.71 13.39 -4.06
C SER A 27 9.93 12.41 -5.19
N VAL A 28 9.33 11.24 -5.09
CA VAL A 28 9.38 10.17 -6.09
C VAL A 28 8.00 9.89 -6.68
N ASN A 29 7.94 9.18 -7.79
CA ASN A 29 6.69 8.80 -8.45
C ASN A 29 6.09 7.49 -7.90
N ALA A 30 6.36 7.19 -6.64
CA ALA A 30 5.88 5.99 -5.98
C ALA A 30 5.44 6.31 -4.55
N SER A 31 4.43 5.60 -4.11
CA SER A 31 3.94 5.67 -2.74
C SER A 31 3.30 4.35 -2.35
N SER A 32 3.18 4.12 -1.06
CA SER A 32 2.46 2.97 -0.51
C SER A 32 1.49 3.46 0.56
N ILE A 33 0.32 2.87 0.57
CA ILE A 33 -0.62 3.01 1.66
C ILE A 33 -0.97 1.63 2.18
N GLY A 34 -0.60 1.37 3.43
CA GLY A 34 -0.75 0.05 4.02
C GLY A 34 0.31 -0.94 3.52
N GLY A 35 -0.03 -2.18 3.61
CA GLY A 35 0.79 -3.35 3.38
C GLY A 35 0.49 -4.39 4.45
N ALA A 36 0.87 -5.63 4.20
CA ALA A 36 0.69 -6.71 5.15
C ALA A 36 1.96 -7.54 5.25
N GLY A 37 2.26 -7.96 6.47
CA GLY A 37 3.35 -8.86 6.76
C GLY A 37 2.86 -10.08 7.52
N TRP A 38 3.61 -11.15 7.43
CA TRP A 38 3.38 -12.36 8.19
C TRP A 38 4.39 -12.48 9.33
N TYR A 39 3.92 -12.83 10.50
CA TYR A 39 4.74 -12.98 11.70
C TYR A 39 4.47 -14.33 12.34
N VAL A 40 5.55 -14.99 12.80
CA VAL A 40 5.46 -16.20 13.63
C VAL A 40 5.75 -15.80 15.07
N LEU A 41 4.75 -15.96 15.93
CA LEU A 41 4.91 -15.66 17.35
C LEU A 41 5.84 -16.67 18.02
N GLN A 42 6.70 -16.19 18.93
CA GLN A 42 7.75 -17.00 19.55
C GLN A 42 7.26 -18.15 20.42
N ASN A 43 6.10 -18.01 21.06
CA ASN A 43 5.60 -18.92 22.08
C ASN A 43 4.33 -19.68 21.68
N VAL A 44 4.14 -19.94 20.38
CA VAL A 44 2.98 -20.64 19.86
C VAL A 44 3.40 -21.90 19.09
N GLY A 45 3.08 -23.07 19.64
CA GLY A 45 3.20 -24.35 18.94
C GLY A 45 4.55 -24.62 18.28
N ASP A 46 4.51 -25.24 17.12
CA ASP A 46 5.68 -25.54 16.30
C ASP A 46 6.01 -24.35 15.38
N THR A 47 6.93 -23.50 15.84
CA THR A 47 7.37 -22.31 15.10
C THR A 47 8.16 -22.63 13.85
N ASP A 48 8.82 -23.79 13.78
CA ASP A 48 9.64 -24.16 12.64
C ASP A 48 8.75 -24.62 11.48
N THR A 49 7.72 -25.42 11.75
CA THR A 49 6.70 -25.73 10.74
C THR A 49 5.99 -24.48 10.23
N ALA A 50 5.67 -23.51 11.10
CA ALA A 50 5.04 -22.25 10.70
C ALA A 50 5.97 -21.42 9.79
N LYS A 51 7.27 -21.32 10.12
CA LYS A 51 8.26 -20.64 9.26
C LYS A 51 8.42 -21.33 7.92
N ASP A 52 8.50 -22.67 7.91
CA ASP A 52 8.61 -23.44 6.68
C ASP A 52 7.38 -23.26 5.79
N PHE A 53 6.18 -23.22 6.37
CA PHE A 53 4.96 -22.91 5.64
C PHE A 53 5.04 -21.53 4.96
N LEU A 54 5.37 -20.47 5.71
CA LEU A 54 5.49 -19.12 5.16
C LEU A 54 6.58 -19.02 4.09
N LYS A 55 7.70 -19.69 4.31
CA LYS A 55 8.81 -19.73 3.35
C LYS A 55 8.39 -20.39 2.04
N ASN A 56 7.71 -21.52 2.10
CA ASN A 56 7.34 -22.31 0.92
C ASN A 56 6.08 -21.78 0.21
N THR A 57 5.35 -20.87 0.83
CA THR A 57 4.17 -20.21 0.25
C THR A 57 4.48 -18.77 -0.13
N PHE A 58 4.32 -17.85 0.80
CA PHE A 58 4.38 -16.40 0.55
C PHE A 58 5.77 -15.86 0.20
N ALA A 59 6.84 -16.55 0.58
CA ALA A 59 8.20 -16.08 0.31
C ALA A 59 8.87 -16.74 -0.91
N SER A 60 8.28 -17.79 -1.50
CA SER A 60 8.93 -18.47 -2.63
C SER A 60 8.00 -19.01 -3.71
N SER A 61 6.69 -19.09 -3.48
CA SER A 61 5.76 -19.63 -4.47
C SER A 61 5.31 -18.55 -5.47
N VAL A 62 5.92 -18.55 -6.64
CA VAL A 62 5.53 -17.67 -7.76
C VAL A 62 4.11 -17.99 -8.21
N ASP A 63 3.73 -19.27 -8.27
CA ASP A 63 2.39 -19.69 -8.67
C ASP A 63 1.32 -19.16 -7.73
N LEU A 64 1.57 -19.21 -6.40
CA LEU A 64 0.65 -18.63 -5.43
C LEU A 64 0.52 -17.11 -5.62
N MET A 65 1.62 -16.39 -5.83
CA MET A 65 1.57 -14.94 -6.06
C MET A 65 0.85 -14.61 -7.37
N ASN A 66 1.02 -15.41 -8.40
CA ASN A 66 0.31 -15.26 -9.66
C ASN A 66 -1.21 -15.41 -9.48
N GLN A 67 -1.63 -16.44 -8.75
CA GLN A 67 -3.04 -16.68 -8.44
C GLN A 67 -3.65 -15.58 -7.58
N LEU A 68 -2.94 -15.11 -6.55
CA LEU A 68 -3.41 -14.03 -5.68
C LEU A 68 -3.55 -12.69 -6.42
N ALA A 69 -2.73 -12.44 -7.44
CA ALA A 69 -2.89 -11.27 -8.31
C ALA A 69 -4.22 -11.35 -9.07
N GLU A 70 -4.58 -12.51 -9.61
CA GLU A 70 -5.82 -12.74 -10.34
C GLU A 70 -7.05 -12.68 -9.43
N ASP A 71 -7.06 -13.48 -8.35
CA ASP A 71 -8.25 -13.70 -7.53
C ASP A 71 -8.62 -12.49 -6.66
N ILE A 72 -7.62 -11.85 -6.07
CA ILE A 72 -7.84 -10.79 -5.08
C ILE A 72 -7.12 -9.48 -5.39
N ASN A 73 -6.48 -9.37 -6.55
CA ASN A 73 -5.71 -8.22 -6.99
C ASN A 73 -4.58 -7.84 -6.01
N LEU A 74 -3.92 -8.83 -5.43
CA LEU A 74 -2.78 -8.65 -4.55
C LEU A 74 -1.50 -8.49 -5.37
N VAL A 75 -0.74 -7.42 -5.11
CA VAL A 75 0.59 -7.23 -5.67
C VAL A 75 1.63 -7.72 -4.67
N SER A 76 2.41 -8.71 -5.07
CA SER A 76 3.45 -9.30 -4.23
C SER A 76 4.69 -8.41 -4.19
N THR A 77 5.34 -8.36 -3.02
CA THR A 77 6.68 -7.77 -2.86
C THR A 77 7.81 -8.75 -3.23
N MET A 78 7.48 -9.98 -3.62
CA MET A 78 8.46 -10.96 -4.08
C MET A 78 8.91 -10.64 -5.50
N ASN A 79 10.18 -10.30 -5.71
CA ASN A 79 10.72 -9.92 -7.02
C ASN A 79 10.44 -10.96 -8.11
N ALA A 80 10.54 -12.25 -7.79
CA ALA A 80 10.27 -13.33 -8.74
C ALA A 80 8.82 -13.37 -9.25
N ALA A 81 7.85 -12.83 -8.49
CA ALA A 81 6.46 -12.77 -8.90
C ALA A 81 6.24 -11.86 -10.11
N ALA A 82 7.09 -10.85 -10.32
CA ALA A 82 7.02 -9.97 -11.48
C ALA A 82 7.19 -10.72 -12.83
N GLU A 83 7.78 -11.91 -12.80
CA GLU A 83 7.96 -12.77 -13.97
C GLU A 83 6.74 -13.66 -14.27
N ALA A 84 5.75 -13.73 -13.36
CA ALA A 84 4.57 -14.55 -13.52
C ALA A 84 3.63 -14.01 -14.63
N GLU A 85 2.77 -14.87 -15.14
CA GLU A 85 1.93 -14.59 -16.30
C GLU A 85 0.98 -13.42 -16.07
N ASN A 86 0.29 -13.38 -14.93
CA ASN A 86 -0.66 -12.32 -14.60
C ASN A 86 0.01 -10.94 -14.41
N TYR A 87 1.31 -10.91 -14.09
CA TYR A 87 2.06 -9.65 -14.02
C TYR A 87 2.44 -9.12 -15.39
N LYS A 88 2.52 -9.98 -16.41
CA LYS A 88 2.84 -9.60 -17.81
C LYS A 88 1.59 -9.40 -18.66
N SER A 89 0.48 -9.95 -18.24
CA SER A 89 -0.77 -9.92 -18.99
C SER A 89 -1.50 -8.59 -18.84
N GLY A 90 -2.08 -8.11 -19.92
CA GLY A 90 -2.95 -6.95 -19.90
C GLY A 90 -4.28 -7.25 -19.21
N VAL A 91 -4.76 -6.33 -18.40
CA VAL A 91 -6.06 -6.42 -17.73
C VAL A 91 -7.09 -5.65 -18.54
N GLU A 92 -8.12 -6.33 -19.05
CA GLU A 92 -9.15 -5.75 -19.93
C GLU A 92 -9.81 -4.52 -19.31
N PHE A 93 -10.13 -4.57 -18.02
CA PHE A 93 -10.75 -3.46 -17.30
C PHE A 93 -9.91 -2.17 -17.36
N TYR A 94 -8.60 -2.29 -17.47
CA TYR A 94 -7.66 -1.17 -17.61
C TYR A 94 -7.17 -1.00 -19.06
N GLY A 95 -8.02 -1.28 -20.03
CA GLY A 95 -7.70 -1.08 -21.44
C GLY A 95 -6.53 -1.93 -21.96
N GLY A 96 -6.25 -3.06 -21.35
CA GLY A 96 -5.14 -3.92 -21.70
C GLY A 96 -3.80 -3.57 -21.03
N GLN A 97 -3.79 -2.65 -20.07
CA GLN A 97 -2.59 -2.32 -19.31
C GLN A 97 -2.15 -3.51 -18.43
N ALA A 98 -0.85 -3.80 -18.38
CA ALA A 98 -0.26 -4.82 -17.49
C ALA A 98 -0.09 -4.26 -16.06
N VAL A 99 -1.21 -3.95 -15.41
CA VAL A 99 -1.24 -3.20 -14.14
C VAL A 99 -0.41 -3.83 -13.03
N PHE A 100 -0.42 -5.17 -12.91
CA PHE A 100 0.36 -5.84 -11.87
C PHE A 100 1.86 -5.72 -12.11
N GLY A 101 2.31 -5.77 -13.36
CA GLY A 101 3.70 -5.55 -13.75
C GLY A 101 4.15 -4.10 -13.52
N ASP A 102 3.30 -3.15 -13.86
CA ASP A 102 3.56 -1.73 -13.60
C ASP A 102 3.70 -1.47 -12.10
N LEU A 103 2.76 -1.97 -11.28
CA LEU A 103 2.80 -1.84 -9.82
C LEU A 103 4.02 -2.54 -9.22
N ALA A 104 4.38 -3.73 -9.70
CA ALA A 104 5.59 -4.45 -9.27
C ALA A 104 6.88 -3.68 -9.62
N THR A 105 6.87 -2.91 -10.69
CA THR A 105 7.99 -2.03 -11.08
C THR A 105 8.05 -0.81 -10.16
N TRP A 106 6.93 -0.10 -10.00
CA TRP A 106 6.88 1.15 -9.23
C TRP A 106 7.12 0.94 -7.73
N GLN A 107 6.77 -0.23 -7.17
CA GLN A 107 7.03 -0.52 -5.76
C GLN A 107 8.53 -0.44 -5.39
N ASN A 108 9.44 -0.62 -6.35
CA ASN A 108 10.88 -0.53 -6.08
C ASN A 108 11.34 0.90 -5.75
N ASP A 109 10.55 1.89 -6.16
CA ASP A 109 10.83 3.30 -5.91
C ASP A 109 10.12 3.84 -4.65
N VAL A 110 9.33 3.00 -3.96
CA VAL A 110 8.65 3.40 -2.73
C VAL A 110 9.68 3.65 -1.63
N PRO A 111 9.74 4.87 -1.08
CA PRO A 111 10.71 5.19 -0.04
C PRO A 111 10.41 4.42 1.24
N SER A 112 11.46 4.01 1.93
CA SER A 112 11.33 3.43 3.28
C SER A 112 10.81 4.49 4.24
N VAL A 113 9.73 4.18 4.95
CA VAL A 113 9.17 5.04 6.00
C VAL A 113 9.44 4.38 7.35
N ASN A 114 10.08 5.12 8.24
CA ASN A 114 10.21 4.71 9.62
C ASN A 114 8.94 5.13 10.38
N TYR A 115 8.05 4.20 10.58
CA TYR A 115 6.86 4.39 11.40
C TYR A 115 7.29 4.34 12.87
N GLY A 116 7.21 5.47 13.58
CA GLY A 116 7.41 5.52 15.03
C GLY A 116 6.27 4.83 15.79
N GLU A 117 6.45 4.69 17.10
CA GLU A 117 5.45 4.05 17.98
C GLU A 117 4.09 4.79 17.94
N ASP A 118 4.12 6.09 17.71
CA ASP A 118 2.96 6.98 17.79
C ASP A 118 2.27 7.23 16.43
N THR A 119 2.71 6.57 15.36
CA THR A 119 2.22 6.82 13.99
C THR A 119 0.70 6.74 13.90
N TYR A 120 0.08 5.72 14.48
CA TYR A 120 -1.38 5.55 14.42
C TYR A 120 -2.14 6.58 15.25
N GLN A 121 -1.58 7.06 16.35
CA GLN A 121 -2.15 8.13 17.16
C GLN A 121 -2.12 9.45 16.39
N ILE A 122 -0.99 9.74 15.77
CA ILE A 122 -0.82 10.93 14.91
C ILE A 122 -1.79 10.87 13.71
N GLU A 123 -1.90 9.73 13.04
CA GLU A 123 -2.84 9.54 11.92
C GLU A 123 -4.29 9.79 12.33
N ALA A 124 -4.71 9.25 13.48
CA ALA A 124 -6.06 9.47 14.00
C ALA A 124 -6.32 10.96 14.26
N LYS A 125 -5.42 11.65 14.95
CA LYS A 125 -5.51 13.09 15.22
C LYS A 125 -5.52 13.93 13.94
N MET A 126 -4.68 13.61 12.98
CA MET A 126 -4.65 14.31 11.69
C MET A 126 -5.94 14.08 10.88
N THR A 127 -6.55 12.91 10.98
CA THR A 127 -7.85 12.63 10.36
C THR A 127 -8.94 13.53 10.93
N GLU A 128 -8.98 13.72 12.25
CA GLU A 128 -9.90 14.63 12.92
C GLU A 128 -9.64 16.09 12.51
N ALA A 129 -8.36 16.51 12.48
CA ALA A 129 -7.98 17.85 12.06
C ALA A 129 -8.46 18.16 10.64
N VAL A 130 -8.24 17.24 9.70
CA VAL A 130 -8.72 17.38 8.31
C VAL A 130 -10.25 17.49 8.25
N ALA A 131 -10.98 16.73 9.09
CA ALA A 131 -12.44 16.82 9.12
C ALA A 131 -12.92 18.22 9.55
N LYS A 132 -12.29 18.85 10.56
CA LYS A 132 -12.60 20.21 11.01
C LYS A 132 -12.29 21.25 9.91
N ILE A 133 -11.13 21.14 9.27
CA ILE A 133 -10.76 22.04 8.17
C ILE A 133 -11.79 21.95 7.02
N LYS A 134 -12.22 20.72 6.69
CA LYS A 134 -13.29 20.52 5.70
C LYS A 134 -14.64 21.10 6.12
N ALA A 135 -14.91 21.18 7.42
CA ALA A 135 -16.09 21.83 7.97
C ALA A 135 -16.02 23.37 7.96
N GLY A 136 -14.87 23.94 7.54
CA GLY A 136 -14.68 25.37 7.37
C GLY A 136 -14.00 26.07 8.55
N GLU A 137 -13.44 25.32 9.49
CA GLU A 137 -12.62 25.91 10.55
C GLU A 137 -11.28 26.42 10.00
N ASP A 138 -10.69 27.41 10.66
CA ASP A 138 -9.40 27.98 10.25
C ASP A 138 -8.30 26.92 10.28
N MET A 139 -7.68 26.69 9.15
CA MET A 139 -6.71 25.61 8.97
C MET A 139 -5.52 25.74 9.92
N GLN A 140 -4.95 26.95 10.07
CA GLN A 140 -3.78 27.13 10.92
C GLN A 140 -4.13 26.93 12.39
N ALA A 141 -5.25 27.47 12.84
CA ALA A 141 -5.70 27.30 14.23
C ALA A 141 -5.97 25.82 14.55
N VAL A 142 -6.58 25.07 13.63
CA VAL A 142 -6.80 23.64 13.80
C VAL A 142 -5.47 22.88 13.87
N LEU A 143 -4.54 23.14 12.98
CA LEU A 143 -3.25 22.44 12.97
C LEU A 143 -2.44 22.76 14.25
N ASP A 144 -2.44 23.99 14.71
CA ASP A 144 -1.75 24.40 15.95
C ASP A 144 -2.36 23.74 17.19
N ASP A 145 -3.68 23.55 17.22
CA ASP A 145 -4.38 22.88 18.32
C ASP A 145 -4.05 21.39 18.33
N TYR A 146 -4.14 20.73 17.17
CA TYR A 146 -3.83 19.29 17.06
C TYR A 146 -2.33 19.00 17.28
N GLN A 147 -1.45 19.88 16.89
CA GLN A 147 -0.02 19.77 17.21
C GLN A 147 0.19 19.70 18.72
N LYS A 148 -0.43 20.61 19.49
CA LYS A 148 -0.35 20.59 20.96
C LYS A 148 -0.94 19.32 21.59
N GLN A 149 -2.06 18.83 21.03
CA GLN A 149 -2.66 17.59 21.51
C GLN A 149 -1.74 16.40 21.27
N ILE A 150 -1.14 16.28 20.08
CA ILE A 150 -0.18 15.23 19.74
C ILE A 150 1.03 15.30 20.67
N GLU A 151 1.64 16.48 20.84
CA GLU A 151 2.80 16.67 21.73
C GLU A 151 2.52 16.31 23.19
N ALA A 152 1.26 16.41 23.64
CA ALA A 152 0.87 16.05 24.99
C ALA A 152 0.62 14.55 25.17
N GLU A 153 0.30 13.84 24.11
CA GLU A 153 -0.01 12.40 24.10
C GLU A 153 1.21 11.52 23.77
N VAL A 154 2.14 12.08 22.97
CA VAL A 154 3.38 11.42 22.53
C VAL A 154 4.51 11.86 23.50
N GLN A 155 4.89 10.97 24.41
CA GLN A 155 5.98 11.20 25.38
C GLN A 155 7.11 10.21 25.20
#